data_e6844c5c1a959b7bb43460bcbffa70c6
#
_entry.id   e6844c5c1a959b7bb43460bcbffa70c6
#
_cell.length_a   1.000
_cell.length_b   1.000
_cell.length_c   1.000
_cell.angle_alpha   90.00
_cell.angle_beta   90.00
_cell.angle_gamma   90.00
#
_symmetry.space_group_name_H-M   'P 1'
#
loop_
_entity.id
_entity.type
_entity.pdbx_description
1 polymer ?
#
loop_
_entity_poly.entity_id
_entity_poly.type
_entity_poly.pdbx_seq_one_letter_code
_entity_poly.pdbx_strand_id
1 'polypeptide(L)'
;MADKSFANSEYIFREGESAAYAYIIKSGTVEITKHSADGEQVLAELAAPTIFGEMALIDGNPRSAGARAKENTVVTEVTADTFKTYLSKNPEAAV
;
A
#
# COMPACT_ATOMS: atom_id res chain seq x y z
N MET A 1 9.18 -11.96 -4.66
CA MET A 1 8.68 -10.82 -3.89
C MET A 1 9.64 -10.52 -2.75
N ALA A 2 9.80 -9.29 -2.38
CA ALA A 2 10.79 -8.87 -1.39
C ALA A 2 10.09 -8.25 -0.18
N ASP A 3 10.59 -8.57 1.01
CA ASP A 3 10.09 -7.98 2.25
C ASP A 3 10.86 -6.68 2.53
N LYS A 4 10.14 -5.68 3.03
CA LYS A 4 10.70 -4.41 3.45
C LYS A 4 10.21 -4.06 4.85
N SER A 5 11.10 -3.49 5.65
CA SER A 5 10.78 -3.05 7.01
C SER A 5 10.72 -1.54 7.07
N PHE A 6 9.75 -1.02 7.80
CA PHE A 6 9.56 0.41 8.01
C PHE A 6 9.43 0.68 9.51
N ALA A 7 10.13 1.70 9.97
CA ALA A 7 10.00 2.14 11.36
C ALA A 7 8.74 2.98 11.51
N ASN A 8 8.30 3.16 12.75
CA ASN A 8 7.18 4.03 13.08
C ASN A 8 7.36 5.39 12.41
N SER A 9 6.33 5.87 11.75
CA SER A 9 6.24 7.15 11.04
C SER A 9 6.96 7.22 9.70
N GLU A 10 7.62 6.15 9.27
CA GLU A 10 8.19 6.11 7.92
C GLU A 10 7.10 5.91 6.86
N TYR A 11 7.24 6.62 5.74
CA TYR A 11 6.32 6.45 4.61
C TYR A 11 6.75 5.25 3.76
N ILE A 12 5.77 4.41 3.43
CA ILE A 12 5.95 3.31 2.47
C ILE A 12 5.88 3.91 1.07
N PHE A 13 4.93 4.80 0.84
CA PHE A 13 4.87 5.66 -0.33
C PHE A 13 4.12 6.94 0.02
N ARG A 14 4.30 7.97 -0.81
CA ARG A 14 3.64 9.26 -0.61
C ARG A 14 2.61 9.51 -1.71
N GLU A 15 1.63 10.29 -1.39
CA GLU A 15 0.62 10.74 -2.35
C GLU A 15 1.32 11.39 -3.55
N GLY A 16 0.88 11.06 -4.77
CA GLY A 16 1.44 11.61 -6.00
C GLY A 16 2.62 10.84 -6.59
N GLU A 17 3.19 9.89 -5.86
CA GLU A 17 4.30 9.10 -6.37
C GLU A 17 3.82 8.08 -7.40
N SER A 18 4.71 7.70 -8.32
CA SER A 18 4.45 6.62 -9.26
C SER A 18 4.43 5.29 -8.53
N ALA A 19 3.50 4.40 -8.92
CA ALA A 19 3.36 3.10 -8.28
C ALA A 19 4.20 2.05 -9.01
N ALA A 20 5.08 1.37 -8.28
CA ALA A 20 5.86 0.24 -8.79
C ALA A 20 5.38 -1.09 -8.21
N TYR A 21 4.79 -1.06 -7.01
CA TYR A 21 4.40 -2.27 -6.27
C TYR A 21 3.05 -2.09 -5.59
N ALA A 22 2.36 -3.20 -5.36
CA ALA A 22 1.39 -3.31 -4.29
C ALA A 22 2.11 -3.86 -3.06
N TYR A 23 1.48 -3.86 -1.91
CA TYR A 23 2.11 -4.29 -0.66
C TYR A 23 1.17 -5.16 0.15
N ILE A 24 1.73 -6.20 0.77
CA ILE A 24 1.00 -7.05 1.72
C ILE A 24 1.62 -6.81 3.10
N ILE A 25 0.80 -6.45 4.07
CA ILE A 25 1.28 -6.26 5.45
C ILE A 25 1.51 -7.63 6.09
N LYS A 26 2.75 -7.91 6.49
CA LYS A 26 3.10 -9.14 7.20
C LYS A 26 2.98 -8.95 8.70
N SER A 27 3.39 -7.79 9.20
CA SER A 27 3.26 -7.45 10.62
C SER A 27 3.21 -5.93 10.76
N GLY A 28 2.61 -5.44 11.83
CA GLY A 28 2.50 -4.03 12.11
C GLY A 28 1.21 -3.42 11.59
N THR A 29 1.19 -2.10 11.50
CA THR A 29 0.01 -1.31 11.12
C THR A 29 0.41 -0.19 10.17
N VAL A 30 -0.39 0.03 9.14
CA VAL A 30 -0.18 1.08 8.14
C VAL A 30 -1.34 2.05 8.17
N GLU A 31 -1.05 3.34 8.18
CA GLU A 31 -2.03 4.41 8.05
C GLU A 31 -2.08 4.87 6.60
N ILE A 32 -3.28 4.94 6.04
CA ILE A 32 -3.50 5.54 4.72
C ILE A 32 -3.82 7.01 4.95
N THR A 33 -3.08 7.91 4.31
CA THR A 33 -3.13 9.34 4.60
C THR A 33 -3.46 10.15 3.35
N LYS A 34 -4.04 11.33 3.56
CA LYS A 34 -4.37 12.25 2.48
C LYS A 34 -4.09 13.67 2.94
N HIS A 35 -3.46 14.47 2.09
CA HIS A 35 -3.25 15.89 2.36
C HIS A 35 -4.50 16.69 2.01
N SER A 36 -4.82 17.65 2.87
CA SER A 36 -5.91 18.60 2.66
C SER A 36 -5.44 19.98 3.10
N ALA A 37 -6.32 21.00 2.94
CA ALA A 37 -6.02 22.36 3.37
C ALA A 37 -5.72 22.44 4.88
N ASP A 38 -6.27 21.52 5.66
CA ASP A 38 -6.09 21.48 7.12
C ASP A 38 -4.94 20.56 7.55
N GLY A 39 -4.13 20.08 6.62
CA GLY A 39 -3.00 19.20 6.88
C GLY A 39 -3.28 17.77 6.47
N GLU A 40 -2.48 16.84 6.98
CA GLU A 40 -2.59 15.42 6.65
C GLU A 40 -3.66 14.76 7.51
N GLN A 41 -4.53 14.00 6.87
CA GLN A 41 -5.58 13.25 7.54
C GLN A 41 -5.37 11.76 7.36
N VAL A 42 -5.68 10.98 8.40
CA VAL A 42 -5.64 9.52 8.35
C VAL A 42 -7.02 9.04 7.90
N LEU A 43 -7.06 8.39 6.72
CA LEU A 43 -8.31 7.88 6.15
C LEU A 43 -8.64 6.49 6.65
N ALA A 44 -7.63 5.67 6.95
CA ALA A 44 -7.82 4.29 7.37
C ALA A 44 -6.57 3.78 8.05
N GLU A 45 -6.73 2.76 8.89
CA GLU A 45 -5.63 1.99 9.47
C GLU A 45 -5.78 0.54 9.01
N LEU A 46 -4.69 -0.04 8.53
CA LEU A 46 -4.67 -1.39 8.00
C LEU A 46 -3.70 -2.24 8.79
N ALA A 47 -4.10 -3.46 9.12
CA ALA A 47 -3.26 -4.41 9.85
C ALA A 47 -3.09 -5.69 9.04
N ALA A 48 -2.12 -6.51 9.43
CA ALA A 48 -1.87 -7.79 8.77
C ALA A 48 -3.06 -8.75 8.94
N PRO A 49 -3.37 -9.58 7.95
CA PRO A 49 -2.83 -9.58 6.60
C PRO A 49 -3.73 -8.75 5.66
N THR A 50 -3.21 -7.68 5.12
CA THR A 50 -3.99 -6.82 4.22
C THR A 50 -3.11 -6.41 3.04
N ILE A 51 -3.67 -6.43 1.83
CA ILE A 51 -3.00 -5.89 0.65
C ILE A 51 -3.45 -4.44 0.46
N PHE A 52 -2.52 -3.56 0.09
CA PHE A 52 -2.84 -2.16 -0.16
C PHE A 52 -1.95 -1.60 -1.28
N GLY A 53 -2.37 -0.47 -1.85
CA GLY A 53 -1.62 0.20 -2.92
C GLY A 53 -1.78 -0.46 -4.27
N GLU A 54 -2.75 -1.36 -4.43
CA GLU A 54 -2.96 -2.13 -5.65
C GLU A 54 -3.68 -1.35 -6.74
N MET A 55 -4.50 -0.37 -6.39
CA MET A 55 -5.29 0.37 -7.39
C MET A 55 -4.41 1.13 -8.37
N ALA A 56 -3.32 1.72 -7.91
CA ALA A 56 -2.41 2.45 -8.79
C ALA A 56 -1.71 1.52 -9.80
N LEU A 57 -1.56 0.23 -9.47
CA LEU A 57 -1.04 -0.76 -10.41
C LEU A 57 -2.07 -1.12 -11.48
N ILE A 58 -3.35 -1.05 -11.13
CA ILE A 58 -4.45 -1.40 -12.04
C ILE A 58 -4.71 -0.27 -13.02
N ASP A 59 -4.84 0.96 -12.52
CA ASP A 59 -5.24 2.11 -13.33
C ASP A 59 -4.06 2.93 -13.88
N GLY A 60 -2.84 2.68 -13.41
CA GLY A 60 -1.65 3.38 -13.88
C GLY A 60 -1.52 4.83 -13.41
N ASN A 61 -2.39 5.27 -12.52
CA ASN A 61 -2.35 6.65 -12.00
C ASN A 61 -1.34 6.77 -10.86
N PRO A 62 -0.86 7.99 -10.56
CA PRO A 62 -0.06 8.23 -9.36
C PRO A 62 -0.83 7.85 -8.11
N ARG A 63 -0.11 7.64 -7.01
CA ARG A 63 -0.71 7.31 -5.71
C ARG A 63 -1.73 8.36 -5.32
N SER A 64 -2.98 7.95 -5.09
CA SER A 64 -4.06 8.87 -4.69
C SER A 64 -4.00 9.23 -3.22
N ALA A 65 -3.24 8.47 -2.43
CA ALA A 65 -3.06 8.68 -0.99
C ALA A 65 -1.66 8.20 -0.60
N GLY A 66 -1.21 8.60 0.58
CA GLY A 66 0.04 8.11 1.15
C GLY A 66 -0.19 6.90 2.03
N ALA A 67 0.88 6.18 2.33
CA ALA A 67 0.86 5.07 3.28
C ALA A 67 2.06 5.23 4.22
N ARG A 68 1.78 5.25 5.52
CA ARG A 68 2.78 5.50 6.56
C ARG A 68 2.70 4.42 7.63
N ALA A 69 3.86 3.91 8.06
CA ALA A 69 3.89 2.94 9.14
C ALA A 69 3.48 3.61 10.45
N LYS A 70 2.52 3.05 11.16
CA LYS A 70 2.09 3.55 12.45
C LYS A 70 2.93 2.98 13.59
N GLU A 71 3.62 1.89 13.34
CA GLU A 71 4.53 1.21 14.25
C GLU A 71 5.55 0.49 13.38
N ASN A 72 6.50 -0.22 13.97
CA ASN A 72 7.43 -1.01 13.19
C ASN A 72 6.63 -2.03 12.37
N THR A 73 6.79 -1.99 11.06
CA THR A 73 5.95 -2.71 10.11
C THR A 73 6.81 -3.42 9.08
N VAL A 74 6.42 -4.63 8.73
CA VAL A 74 7.03 -5.39 7.64
C VAL A 74 5.99 -5.61 6.57
N VAL A 75 6.34 -5.27 5.33
CA VAL A 75 5.47 -5.47 4.17
C VAL A 75 6.21 -6.29 3.13
N THR A 76 5.46 -7.04 2.31
CA THR A 76 5.99 -7.73 1.14
C THR A 76 5.64 -6.90 -0.09
N GLU A 77 6.64 -6.55 -0.91
CA GLU A 77 6.42 -5.86 -2.18
C GLU A 77 5.91 -6.86 -3.21
N VAL A 78 4.84 -6.52 -3.90
CA VAL A 78 4.23 -7.35 -4.94
C VAL A 78 4.33 -6.59 -6.26
N THR A 79 5.01 -7.17 -7.25
CA THR A 79 5.15 -6.53 -8.57
C THR A 79 3.81 -6.51 -9.29
N ALA A 80 3.69 -5.62 -10.29
CA ALA A 80 2.49 -5.54 -11.12
C ALA A 80 2.20 -6.87 -11.80
N ASP A 81 3.22 -7.53 -12.33
CA ASP A 81 3.04 -8.83 -13.02
C ASP A 81 2.54 -9.91 -12.06
N THR A 82 3.13 -10.00 -10.87
CA THR A 82 2.70 -10.98 -9.86
C THR A 82 1.26 -10.69 -9.43
N PHE A 83 0.91 -9.42 -9.23
CA PHE A 83 -0.43 -9.03 -8.83
C PHE A 83 -1.46 -9.36 -9.91
N LYS A 84 -1.14 -9.08 -11.18
CA LYS A 84 -2.03 -9.40 -12.31
C LYS A 84 -2.24 -10.90 -12.44
N THR A 85 -1.18 -11.70 -12.25
CA THR A 85 -1.29 -13.15 -12.26
C THR A 85 -2.19 -13.64 -11.13
N TYR A 86 -2.05 -13.06 -9.93
CA TYR A 86 -2.92 -13.40 -8.80
C TYR A 86 -4.38 -13.11 -9.11
N LEU A 87 -4.71 -11.93 -9.67
CA LEU A 87 -6.08 -11.57 -10.04
C LEU A 87 -6.65 -12.50 -11.11
N SER A 88 -5.83 -12.91 -12.07
CA SER A 88 -6.22 -13.83 -13.13
C SER A 88 -6.65 -15.20 -12.58
N LYS A 89 -5.98 -15.66 -11.50
CA LYS A 89 -6.28 -16.94 -10.86
C LYS A 89 -7.36 -16.84 -9.78
N ASN A 90 -7.63 -15.64 -9.30
CA ASN A 90 -8.57 -15.38 -8.21
C ASN A 90 -9.46 -14.19 -8.59
N PRO A 91 -10.36 -14.35 -9.59
CA PRO A 91 -11.17 -13.23 -10.09
C PRO A 91 -12.01 -12.55 -9.00
N GLU A 92 -12.44 -13.30 -8.00
CA GLU A 92 -13.23 -12.78 -6.88
C GLU A 92 -12.42 -11.85 -5.97
N ALA A 93 -11.10 -11.86 -6.07
CA ALA A 93 -10.26 -10.94 -5.31
C ALA A 93 -10.18 -9.55 -5.97
N ALA A 94 -10.59 -9.42 -7.23
CA ALA A 94 -10.64 -8.13 -7.92
C ALA A 94 -11.84 -7.34 -7.42
N VAL A 95 -11.58 -6.14 -6.95
CA VAL A 95 -12.61 -5.28 -6.35
C VAL A 95 -12.74 -4.00 -7.16
#